data_06ac1911df6f6345171138fcf5eb6980
#
_entry.id   06ac1911df6f6345171138fcf5eb6980
#
_cell.length_a   1.000
_cell.length_b   1.000
_cell.length_c   1.000
_cell.angle_alpha   90.00
_cell.angle_beta   90.00
_cell.angle_gamma   90.00
#
_symmetry.space_group_name_H-M   'P 1'
#
loop_
_entity.id
_entity.type
_entity.pdbx_description
1 polymer ?
#
loop_
_entity_poly.entity_id
_entity_poly.type
_entity_poly.pdbx_seq_one_letter_code
_entity_poly.pdbx_strand_id
1 'polypeptide(L)'
;HGKEKHQFLKMFLESVGLDIELDINKVEIKVESEHIDVLIYDGVKYIIVENKVNHACDQDRQLVRYIDSLNSKDIYVLYLVRSDNDKDPSENSLPAEIRQELEENGKYKKISYQTHIFNWLRKCKETDTDNELLKSALVQYCNYIEELFKGMEIMNDKDIENFEKEVLDFSATMDSIVNPVALVEKTDEL
;
A
#
# COMPACT_ATOMS: atom_id res chain seq x y z
N HIS A 1 14.99 -11.14 9.92
CA HIS A 1 13.95 -10.10 9.70
C HIS A 1 14.45 -8.86 8.93
N GLY A 2 15.71 -8.41 9.06
CA GLY A 2 16.19 -7.19 8.38
C GLY A 2 16.44 -7.35 6.88
N LYS A 3 17.00 -8.47 6.46
CA LYS A 3 17.36 -8.70 5.04
C LYS A 3 16.13 -8.86 4.15
N GLU A 4 15.12 -9.58 4.60
CA GLU A 4 13.86 -9.80 3.87
C GLU A 4 13.09 -8.49 3.66
N LYS A 5 13.01 -7.65 4.71
CA LYS A 5 12.37 -6.33 4.62
C LYS A 5 12.98 -5.48 3.50
N HIS A 6 14.29 -5.41 3.43
CA HIS A 6 15.00 -4.62 2.43
C HIS A 6 14.80 -5.19 1.02
N GLN A 7 14.83 -6.50 0.88
CA GLN A 7 14.61 -7.17 -0.39
C GLN A 7 13.18 -6.94 -0.90
N PHE A 8 12.17 -7.09 -0.03
CA PHE A 8 10.77 -6.88 -0.39
C PHE A 8 10.48 -5.43 -0.75
N LEU A 9 11.06 -4.47 -0.03
CA LEU A 9 10.95 -3.06 -0.39
C LEU A 9 11.55 -2.77 -1.76
N LYS A 10 12.74 -3.30 -2.06
CA LYS A 10 13.35 -3.14 -3.39
C LYS A 10 12.44 -3.72 -4.49
N MET A 11 11.93 -4.94 -4.29
CA MET A 11 10.99 -5.57 -5.22
C MET A 11 9.70 -4.76 -5.37
N PHE A 12 9.22 -4.10 -4.30
CA PHE A 12 8.07 -3.20 -4.36
C PHE A 12 8.36 -2.02 -5.28
N LEU A 13 9.45 -1.29 -5.04
CA LEU A 13 9.84 -0.12 -5.84
C LEU A 13 10.00 -0.48 -7.33
N GLU A 14 10.63 -1.62 -7.63
CA GLU A 14 10.74 -2.14 -8.98
C GLU A 14 9.37 -2.49 -9.59
N SER A 15 8.48 -3.10 -8.82
CA SER A 15 7.15 -3.52 -9.29
C SER A 15 6.22 -2.35 -9.56
N VAL A 16 6.33 -1.28 -8.77
CA VAL A 16 5.60 -0.04 -9.02
C VAL A 16 6.29 0.86 -10.05
N GLY A 17 7.50 0.50 -10.49
CA GLY A 17 8.29 1.24 -11.47
C GLY A 17 8.65 2.65 -10.99
N LEU A 18 8.98 2.78 -9.72
CA LEU A 18 9.47 4.01 -9.13
C LEU A 18 11.00 3.99 -9.15
N ASP A 19 11.58 4.87 -9.97
CA ASP A 19 13.05 5.02 -10.04
C ASP A 19 13.54 5.92 -8.91
N ILE A 20 13.74 5.31 -7.75
CA ILE A 20 14.21 5.97 -6.54
C ILE A 20 15.27 5.13 -5.84
N GLU A 21 16.37 5.74 -5.50
CA GLU A 21 17.40 5.13 -4.67
C GLU A 21 17.24 5.60 -3.22
N LEU A 22 16.91 4.67 -2.33
CA LEU A 22 16.78 4.91 -0.89
C LEU A 22 18.02 4.40 -0.14
N ASP A 23 18.40 5.10 0.92
CA ASP A 23 19.37 4.57 1.89
C ASP A 23 18.69 3.46 2.72
N ILE A 24 18.82 2.23 2.24
CA ILE A 24 18.12 1.07 2.78
C ILE A 24 18.41 0.82 4.27
N ASN A 25 19.56 1.29 4.77
CA ASN A 25 19.95 1.13 6.18
C ASN A 25 19.20 2.11 7.11
N LYS A 26 18.64 3.18 6.54
CA LYS A 26 17.89 4.20 7.27
C LYS A 26 16.39 4.14 7.01
N VAL A 27 15.94 3.26 6.12
CA VAL A 27 14.53 3.19 5.76
C VAL A 27 13.66 2.81 6.95
N GLU A 28 12.70 3.67 7.22
CA GLU A 28 11.56 3.43 8.10
C GLU A 28 10.28 3.34 7.29
N ILE A 29 9.37 2.48 7.72
CA ILE A 29 8.02 2.34 7.18
C ILE A 29 7.05 2.56 8.33
N LYS A 30 6.19 3.56 8.19
CA LYS A 30 5.14 3.90 9.14
C LYS A 30 3.78 3.67 8.50
N VAL A 31 2.87 3.06 9.23
CA VAL A 31 1.49 2.81 8.81
C VAL A 31 0.58 3.69 9.65
N GLU A 32 -0.46 4.27 9.02
CA GLU A 32 -1.44 5.16 9.66
C GLU A 32 -0.79 6.30 10.47
N SER A 33 0.31 6.84 9.97
CA SER A 33 1.03 7.94 10.61
C SER A 33 0.62 9.28 10.02
N GLU A 34 0.19 10.23 10.87
CA GLU A 34 -0.21 11.59 10.46
C GLU A 34 -1.31 11.60 9.37
N HIS A 35 -2.23 10.63 9.43
CA HIS A 35 -3.29 10.38 8.44
C HIS A 35 -2.82 9.85 7.09
N ILE A 36 -1.54 9.52 6.93
CA ILE A 36 -0.97 8.87 5.75
C ILE A 36 -1.06 7.36 5.95
N ASP A 37 -1.66 6.63 5.00
CA ASP A 37 -1.85 5.19 5.11
C ASP A 37 -0.53 4.44 5.24
N VAL A 38 0.43 4.71 4.33
CA VAL A 38 1.79 4.20 4.46
C VAL A 38 2.80 5.28 4.08
N LEU A 39 3.74 5.52 4.96
CA LEU A 39 4.86 6.43 4.76
C LEU A 39 6.17 5.65 4.81
N ILE A 40 6.93 5.70 3.71
CA ILE A 40 8.27 5.12 3.62
C ILE A 40 9.26 6.27 3.54
N TYR A 41 10.27 6.30 4.40
CA TYR A 41 11.25 7.36 4.36
C TYR A 41 12.64 6.90 4.81
N ASP A 42 13.72 7.53 4.29
CA ASP A 42 15.11 7.20 4.59
C ASP A 42 15.88 8.32 5.31
N GLY A 43 15.14 9.32 5.80
CA GLY A 43 15.70 10.52 6.43
C GLY A 43 15.84 11.70 5.46
N VAL A 44 15.71 11.49 4.15
CA VAL A 44 15.80 12.54 3.11
C VAL A 44 14.61 12.47 2.17
N LYS A 45 14.34 11.29 1.64
CA LYS A 45 13.28 11.02 0.66
C LYS A 45 12.06 10.40 1.35
N TYR A 46 10.90 10.79 0.89
CA TYR A 46 9.61 10.34 1.41
C TYR A 46 8.78 9.74 0.29
N ILE A 47 8.17 8.58 0.54
CA ILE A 47 7.19 7.98 -0.36
C ILE A 47 5.87 7.89 0.43
N ILE A 48 4.88 8.65 -0.01
CA ILE A 48 3.50 8.57 0.47
C ILE A 48 2.80 7.48 -0.35
N VAL A 49 2.17 6.52 0.31
CA VAL A 49 1.24 5.59 -0.34
C VAL A 49 -0.15 5.88 0.22
N GLU A 50 -1.03 6.38 -0.61
CA GLU A 50 -2.44 6.61 -0.29
C GLU A 50 -3.28 5.47 -0.88
N ASN A 51 -4.03 4.77 -0.02
CA ASN A 51 -4.76 3.56 -0.36
C ASN A 51 -6.26 3.83 -0.54
N LYS A 52 -6.78 3.64 -1.75
CA LYS A 52 -8.18 3.89 -2.14
C LYS A 52 -8.94 2.62 -2.55
N VAL A 53 -8.70 1.52 -1.84
CA VAL A 53 -9.34 0.23 -2.18
C VAL A 53 -10.85 0.25 -1.95
N ASN A 54 -11.34 0.93 -0.92
CA ASN A 54 -12.72 0.87 -0.47
C ASN A 54 -13.57 2.03 -0.99
N HIS A 55 -13.32 2.56 -2.19
CA HIS A 55 -14.05 3.71 -2.75
C HIS A 55 -14.18 4.90 -1.78
N ALA A 56 -13.27 4.99 -0.81
CA ALA A 56 -13.24 6.12 0.11
C ALA A 56 -13.10 7.41 -0.70
N CYS A 57 -14.07 8.31 -0.51
CA CYS A 57 -14.03 9.61 -1.17
C CYS A 57 -12.75 10.34 -0.79
N ASP A 58 -12.13 10.99 -1.77
CA ASP A 58 -11.03 11.89 -1.50
C ASP A 58 -11.48 13.02 -0.57
N GLN A 59 -10.65 13.29 0.43
CA GLN A 59 -10.86 14.44 1.30
C GLN A 59 -10.32 15.71 0.65
N ASP A 60 -10.83 16.86 1.12
CA ASP A 60 -10.36 18.17 0.64
C ASP A 60 -8.85 18.33 0.86
N ARG A 61 -8.15 18.63 -0.23
CA ARG A 61 -6.70 18.80 -0.30
C ARG A 61 -5.89 17.69 0.38
N GLN A 62 -6.39 16.46 0.37
CA GLN A 62 -5.81 15.36 1.15
C GLN A 62 -4.33 15.15 0.83
N LEU A 63 -4.00 14.87 -0.42
CA LEU A 63 -2.61 14.63 -0.83
C LEU A 63 -1.73 15.87 -0.71
N VAL A 64 -2.29 17.04 -0.97
CA VAL A 64 -1.57 18.32 -0.78
C VAL A 64 -1.19 18.52 0.69
N ARG A 65 -2.11 18.27 1.62
CA ARG A 65 -1.82 18.36 3.06
C ARG A 65 -0.70 17.40 3.49
N TYR A 66 -0.69 16.19 2.95
CA TYR A 66 0.36 15.22 3.24
C TYR A 66 1.72 15.70 2.73
N ILE A 67 1.78 16.18 1.50
CA ILE A 67 2.99 16.75 0.91
C ILE A 67 3.50 17.93 1.75
N ASP A 68 2.61 18.86 2.10
CA ASP A 68 2.96 20.06 2.88
C ASP A 68 3.43 19.71 4.29
N SER A 69 2.88 18.65 4.92
CA SER A 69 3.23 18.25 6.29
C SER A 69 4.66 17.72 6.43
N LEU A 70 5.20 17.12 5.37
CA LEU A 70 6.53 16.49 5.41
C LEU A 70 7.70 17.47 5.30
N ASN A 71 7.45 18.74 4.98
CA ASN A 71 8.45 19.80 4.87
C ASN A 71 9.74 19.38 4.14
N SER A 72 9.58 18.63 3.04
CA SER A 72 10.67 18.12 2.20
C SER A 72 10.42 18.48 0.74
N LYS A 73 11.50 18.51 -0.07
CA LYS A 73 11.41 18.64 -1.53
C LYS A 73 11.47 17.30 -2.27
N ASP A 74 11.78 16.23 -1.55
CA ASP A 74 11.98 14.90 -2.12
C ASP A 74 10.87 13.95 -1.70
N ILE A 75 9.64 14.30 -2.13
CA ILE A 75 8.41 13.56 -1.82
C ILE A 75 7.90 12.90 -3.09
N TYR A 76 7.61 11.62 -2.98
CA TYR A 76 7.01 10.78 -4.00
C TYR A 76 5.61 10.35 -3.55
N VAL A 77 4.66 10.30 -4.46
CA VAL A 77 3.27 9.94 -4.17
C VAL A 77 2.88 8.72 -4.99
N LEU A 78 2.50 7.65 -4.33
CA LEU A 78 1.89 6.46 -4.90
C LEU A 78 0.40 6.45 -4.53
N TYR A 79 -0.46 6.63 -5.54
CA TYR A 79 -1.90 6.56 -5.36
C TYR A 79 -2.37 5.14 -5.69
N LEU A 80 -2.64 4.36 -4.64
CA LEU A 80 -2.97 2.95 -4.75
C LEU A 80 -4.46 2.74 -4.88
N VAL A 81 -4.88 2.24 -6.02
CA VAL A 81 -6.27 1.92 -6.36
C VAL A 81 -6.47 0.41 -6.49
N ARG A 82 -7.72 -0.03 -6.55
CA ARG A 82 -8.06 -1.44 -6.66
C ARG A 82 -7.69 -2.00 -8.03
N SER A 83 -8.14 -1.35 -9.09
CA SER A 83 -8.02 -1.79 -10.49
C SER A 83 -7.26 -0.76 -11.32
N ASP A 84 -6.63 -1.21 -12.41
CA ASP A 84 -5.94 -0.33 -13.36
C ASP A 84 -6.88 0.69 -14.01
N ASN A 85 -8.19 0.36 -14.10
CA ASN A 85 -9.24 1.21 -14.65
C ASN A 85 -9.78 2.26 -13.67
N ASP A 86 -9.43 2.17 -12.38
CA ASP A 86 -9.86 3.15 -11.39
C ASP A 86 -9.24 4.53 -11.67
N LYS A 87 -9.94 5.57 -11.23
CA LYS A 87 -9.58 6.95 -11.52
C LYS A 87 -8.35 7.39 -10.71
N ASP A 88 -7.69 8.40 -11.22
CA ASP A 88 -6.71 9.19 -10.48
C ASP A 88 -7.41 9.96 -9.33
N PRO A 89 -6.64 10.50 -8.35
CA PRO A 89 -7.19 11.34 -7.30
C PRO A 89 -7.99 12.50 -7.91
N SER A 90 -9.05 12.88 -7.20
CA SER A 90 -9.85 14.03 -7.60
C SER A 90 -9.02 15.34 -7.57
N GLU A 91 -9.42 16.30 -8.38
CA GLU A 91 -8.87 17.66 -8.37
C GLU A 91 -8.90 18.30 -6.97
N ASN A 92 -9.88 17.89 -6.17
CA ASN A 92 -10.02 18.37 -4.81
C ASN A 92 -8.96 17.80 -3.86
N SER A 93 -8.49 16.57 -4.10
CA SER A 93 -7.44 15.92 -3.30
C SER A 93 -6.05 16.31 -3.76
N LEU A 94 -5.82 16.28 -5.07
CA LEU A 94 -4.56 16.65 -5.73
C LEU A 94 -4.86 17.43 -7.01
N PRO A 95 -4.77 18.78 -7.00
CA PRO A 95 -4.96 19.60 -8.18
C PRO A 95 -4.12 19.16 -9.37
N ALA A 96 -4.67 19.27 -10.59
CA ALA A 96 -4.03 18.80 -11.81
C ALA A 96 -2.65 19.40 -12.03
N GLU A 97 -2.46 20.66 -11.72
CA GLU A 97 -1.18 21.36 -11.88
C GLU A 97 -0.09 20.74 -10.99
N ILE A 98 -0.43 20.42 -9.72
CA ILE A 98 0.51 19.80 -8.78
C ILE A 98 0.78 18.36 -9.20
N ARG A 99 -0.25 17.62 -9.60
CA ARG A 99 -0.09 16.26 -10.09
C ARG A 99 0.80 16.23 -11.32
N GLN A 100 0.58 17.08 -12.29
CA GLN A 100 1.39 17.15 -13.50
C GLN A 100 2.85 17.47 -13.18
N GLU A 101 3.11 18.41 -12.28
CA GLU A 101 4.48 18.70 -11.82
C GLU A 101 5.16 17.48 -11.21
N LEU A 102 4.45 16.73 -10.38
CA LEU A 102 4.96 15.49 -9.78
C LEU A 102 5.19 14.40 -10.84
N GLU A 103 4.30 14.25 -11.81
CA GLU A 103 4.43 13.30 -12.92
C GLU A 103 5.65 13.60 -13.80
N GLU A 104 5.83 14.85 -14.20
CA GLU A 104 6.96 15.32 -15.02
C GLU A 104 8.31 15.09 -14.30
N ASN A 105 8.32 15.16 -12.98
CA ASN A 105 9.50 14.88 -12.16
C ASN A 105 9.63 13.41 -11.74
N GLY A 106 8.76 12.50 -12.23
CA GLY A 106 8.75 11.08 -11.87
C GLY A 106 8.40 10.81 -10.40
N LYS A 107 7.72 11.76 -9.74
CA LYS A 107 7.39 11.71 -8.31
C LYS A 107 5.92 11.33 -8.02
N TYR A 108 5.10 11.16 -9.02
CA TYR A 108 3.73 10.65 -8.88
C TYR A 108 3.52 9.40 -9.70
N LYS A 109 2.80 8.45 -9.13
CA LYS A 109 2.33 7.28 -9.87
C LYS A 109 1.03 6.73 -9.31
N LYS A 110 0.06 6.50 -10.18
CA LYS A 110 -1.10 5.65 -9.88
C LYS A 110 -0.66 4.19 -10.00
N ILE A 111 -0.91 3.42 -8.95
CA ILE A 111 -0.63 1.99 -8.89
C ILE A 111 -1.88 1.23 -8.49
N SER A 112 -1.95 -0.06 -8.78
CA SER A 112 -3.14 -0.88 -8.51
C SER A 112 -2.79 -2.17 -7.76
N TYR A 113 -3.77 -2.71 -7.04
CA TYR A 113 -3.68 -4.07 -6.52
C TYR A 113 -3.67 -5.09 -7.65
N GLN A 114 -4.47 -4.87 -8.69
CA GLN A 114 -4.62 -5.77 -9.84
C GLN A 114 -3.30 -6.11 -10.51
N THR A 115 -2.44 -5.13 -10.72
CA THR A 115 -1.18 -5.30 -11.46
C THR A 115 0.04 -5.14 -10.55
N HIS A 116 0.19 -4.00 -9.90
CA HIS A 116 1.43 -3.62 -9.23
C HIS A 116 1.65 -4.43 -7.94
N ILE A 117 0.65 -4.44 -7.05
CA ILE A 117 0.76 -5.19 -5.78
C ILE A 117 0.79 -6.69 -6.05
N PHE A 118 -0.04 -7.20 -6.97
CA PHE A 118 -0.04 -8.60 -7.32
C PHE A 118 1.32 -9.06 -7.87
N ASN A 119 1.93 -8.32 -8.78
CA ASN A 119 3.25 -8.64 -9.32
C ASN A 119 4.35 -8.57 -8.26
N TRP A 120 4.27 -7.59 -7.34
CA TRP A 120 5.18 -7.52 -6.21
C TRP A 120 5.08 -8.74 -5.30
N LEU A 121 3.86 -9.12 -4.90
CA LEU A 121 3.63 -10.29 -4.05
C LEU A 121 4.08 -11.59 -4.70
N ARG A 122 3.87 -11.74 -6.01
CA ARG A 122 4.39 -12.90 -6.75
C ARG A 122 5.90 -13.00 -6.67
N LYS A 123 6.62 -11.89 -6.86
CA LYS A 123 8.08 -11.86 -6.71
C LYS A 123 8.50 -12.19 -5.28
N CYS A 124 7.79 -11.64 -4.27
CA CYS A 124 8.06 -11.96 -2.87
C CYS A 124 7.85 -13.44 -2.56
N LYS A 125 6.78 -14.04 -3.10
CA LYS A 125 6.49 -15.48 -2.94
C LYS A 125 7.60 -16.39 -3.49
N GLU A 126 8.26 -15.96 -4.55
CA GLU A 126 9.36 -16.69 -5.19
C GLU A 126 10.70 -16.53 -4.42
N THR A 127 10.74 -15.65 -3.43
CA THR A 127 11.95 -15.41 -2.64
C THR A 127 12.17 -16.56 -1.66
N ASP A 128 13.40 -17.04 -1.59
CA ASP A 128 13.78 -18.04 -0.59
C ASP A 128 13.87 -17.38 0.80
N THR A 129 12.99 -17.82 1.69
CA THR A 129 12.94 -17.38 3.09
C THR A 129 12.70 -18.60 3.98
N ASP A 130 13.35 -18.64 5.13
CA ASP A 130 13.15 -19.70 6.14
C ASP A 130 11.88 -19.48 6.97
N ASN A 131 11.16 -18.37 6.75
CA ASN A 131 9.93 -18.04 7.46
C ASN A 131 8.71 -18.68 6.79
N GLU A 132 8.35 -19.90 7.24
CA GLU A 132 7.21 -20.66 6.70
C GLU A 132 5.86 -19.92 6.87
N LEU A 133 5.71 -19.14 7.94
CA LEU A 133 4.51 -18.35 8.16
C LEU A 133 4.37 -17.27 7.11
N LEU A 134 5.46 -16.57 6.80
CA LEU A 134 5.50 -15.55 5.76
C LEU A 134 5.23 -16.15 4.37
N LYS A 135 5.83 -17.31 4.06
CA LYS A 135 5.54 -18.03 2.81
C LYS A 135 4.06 -18.34 2.68
N SER A 136 3.46 -18.90 3.74
CA SER A 136 2.03 -19.22 3.75
C SER A 136 1.16 -18.01 3.53
N ALA A 137 1.44 -16.89 4.22
CA ALA A 137 0.72 -15.64 4.07
C ALA A 137 0.82 -15.07 2.65
N LEU A 138 2.02 -15.08 2.06
CA LEU A 138 2.23 -14.62 0.68
C LEU A 138 1.45 -15.46 -0.34
N VAL A 139 1.43 -16.80 -0.17
CA VAL A 139 0.66 -17.70 -1.03
C VAL A 139 -0.83 -17.41 -0.93
N GLN A 140 -1.37 -17.31 0.29
CA GLN A 140 -2.79 -17.04 0.51
C GLN A 140 -3.20 -15.69 -0.07
N TYR A 141 -2.39 -14.66 0.14
CA TYR A 141 -2.70 -13.33 -0.35
C TYR A 141 -2.60 -13.22 -1.89
N CYS A 142 -1.61 -13.89 -2.50
CA CYS A 142 -1.54 -14.00 -3.97
C CYS A 142 -2.78 -14.68 -4.55
N ASN A 143 -3.18 -15.83 -3.98
CA ASN A 143 -4.36 -16.56 -4.44
C ASN A 143 -5.62 -15.71 -4.31
N TYR A 144 -5.76 -15.03 -3.19
CA TYR A 144 -6.90 -14.15 -2.93
C TYR A 144 -6.99 -13.02 -3.95
N ILE A 145 -5.91 -12.28 -4.22
CA ILE A 145 -5.90 -11.23 -5.24
C ILE A 145 -6.19 -11.82 -6.63
N GLU A 146 -5.61 -12.98 -6.94
CA GLU A 146 -5.85 -13.64 -8.24
C GLU A 146 -7.34 -14.00 -8.42
N GLU A 147 -7.98 -14.56 -7.40
CA GLU A 147 -9.41 -14.89 -7.45
C GLU A 147 -10.28 -13.64 -7.55
N LEU A 148 -9.94 -12.59 -6.82
CA LEU A 148 -10.63 -11.30 -6.88
C LEU A 148 -10.72 -10.77 -8.31
N PHE A 149 -9.60 -10.77 -9.04
CA PHE A 149 -9.56 -10.17 -10.37
C PHE A 149 -9.99 -11.14 -11.48
N LYS A 150 -9.92 -12.46 -11.27
CA LYS A 150 -10.57 -13.44 -12.18
C LYS A 150 -12.09 -13.33 -12.15
N GLY A 151 -12.67 -12.98 -11.01
CA GLY A 151 -14.12 -12.82 -10.84
C GLY A 151 -14.67 -11.47 -11.31
N MET A 152 -13.84 -10.46 -11.55
CA MET A 152 -14.30 -9.08 -11.84
C MET A 152 -15.08 -8.92 -13.15
N GLU A 153 -15.03 -9.87 -14.08
CA GLU A 153 -15.93 -9.87 -15.24
C GLU A 153 -17.39 -10.22 -14.88
N ILE A 154 -17.66 -10.67 -13.64
CA ILE A 154 -18.95 -11.25 -13.23
C ILE A 154 -19.47 -10.67 -11.90
N MET A 155 -18.70 -9.91 -11.15
CA MET A 155 -19.07 -9.45 -9.79
C MET A 155 -20.06 -8.27 -9.81
N ASN A 156 -21.16 -8.42 -9.07
CA ASN A 156 -22.11 -7.34 -8.77
C ASN A 156 -21.72 -6.58 -7.48
N ASP A 157 -22.35 -5.43 -7.22
CA ASP A 157 -22.04 -4.56 -6.07
C ASP A 157 -22.06 -5.28 -4.71
N LYS A 158 -22.91 -6.32 -4.56
CA LYS A 158 -23.04 -7.08 -3.32
C LYS A 158 -21.87 -8.03 -3.08
N ASP A 159 -21.25 -8.53 -4.14
CA ASP A 159 -20.05 -9.35 -4.05
C ASP A 159 -18.85 -8.48 -3.69
N ILE A 160 -18.87 -7.22 -4.09
CA ILE A 160 -17.87 -6.19 -3.74
C ILE A 160 -17.92 -5.88 -2.24
N GLU A 161 -19.13 -5.65 -1.67
CA GLU A 161 -19.31 -5.39 -0.23
C GLU A 161 -18.85 -6.58 0.65
N ASN A 162 -19.15 -7.80 0.22
CA ASN A 162 -18.70 -9.00 0.94
C ASN A 162 -17.19 -9.13 0.91
N PHE A 163 -16.57 -8.82 -0.22
CA PHE A 163 -15.14 -8.80 -0.39
C PHE A 163 -14.43 -7.78 0.52
N GLU A 164 -14.94 -6.55 0.58
CA GLU A 164 -14.41 -5.50 1.46
C GLU A 164 -14.38 -5.95 2.91
N LYS A 165 -15.46 -6.65 3.34
CA LYS A 165 -15.53 -7.21 4.69
C LYS A 165 -14.49 -8.30 4.95
N GLU A 166 -14.29 -9.22 3.99
CA GLU A 166 -13.28 -10.28 4.11
C GLU A 166 -11.84 -9.73 4.14
N VAL A 167 -11.56 -8.64 3.40
CA VAL A 167 -10.26 -7.95 3.45
C VAL A 167 -10.01 -7.34 4.83
N LEU A 168 -11.02 -6.68 5.39
CA LEU A 168 -10.93 -6.09 6.72
C LEU A 168 -10.71 -7.15 7.80
N ASP A 169 -11.46 -8.27 7.74
CA ASP A 169 -11.32 -9.39 8.66
C ASP A 169 -9.93 -10.05 8.53
N PHE A 170 -9.39 -10.15 7.31
CA PHE A 170 -8.05 -10.69 7.08
C PHE A 170 -6.97 -9.73 7.58
N SER A 171 -7.10 -8.42 7.35
CA SER A 171 -6.20 -7.39 7.87
C SER A 171 -6.15 -7.42 9.40
N ALA A 172 -7.32 -7.48 10.06
CA ALA A 172 -7.43 -7.61 11.51
C ALA A 172 -6.79 -8.91 12.03
N THR A 173 -6.91 -10.01 11.27
CA THR A 173 -6.27 -11.28 11.61
C THR A 173 -4.75 -11.21 11.48
N MET A 174 -4.24 -10.57 10.44
CA MET A 174 -2.80 -10.36 10.25
C MET A 174 -2.22 -9.44 11.31
N ASP A 175 -2.91 -8.36 11.69
CA ASP A 175 -2.50 -7.49 12.80
C ASP A 175 -2.41 -8.26 14.13
N SER A 176 -3.33 -9.18 14.38
CA SER A 176 -3.32 -10.03 15.58
C SER A 176 -2.16 -11.04 15.58
N ILE A 177 -1.75 -11.52 14.41
CA ILE A 177 -0.61 -12.46 14.24
C ILE A 177 0.73 -11.71 14.35
N VAL A 178 0.79 -10.50 13.82
CA VAL A 178 2.01 -9.66 13.82
C VAL A 178 2.23 -8.96 15.16
N ASN A 179 1.15 -8.68 15.89
CA ASN A 179 1.19 -7.99 17.17
C ASN A 179 0.32 -8.67 18.25
N PRO A 180 0.73 -9.88 18.73
CA PRO A 180 -0.08 -10.66 19.69
C PRO A 180 -0.28 -9.97 21.04
N VAL A 181 0.47 -8.90 21.36
CA VAL A 181 0.35 -8.14 22.61
C VAL A 181 -0.92 -7.28 22.66
N ALA A 182 -1.44 -6.85 21.53
CA ALA A 182 -2.67 -6.04 21.47
C ALA A 182 -3.95 -6.81 21.84
N LEU A 183 -3.92 -8.14 21.85
CA LEU A 183 -5.04 -9.00 22.24
C LEU A 183 -5.18 -9.19 23.75
N VAL A 184 -4.10 -9.04 24.53
CA VAL A 184 -4.11 -9.27 25.96
C VAL A 184 -4.71 -8.07 26.71
N GLU A 185 -4.57 -6.86 26.18
CA GLU A 185 -5.12 -5.64 26.84
C GLU A 185 -6.64 -5.50 26.74
N LYS A 186 -7.31 -6.19 25.79
CA LYS A 186 -8.79 -6.16 25.64
C LYS A 186 -9.54 -7.19 26.50
N THR A 187 -8.84 -8.13 27.11
CA THR A 187 -9.47 -9.17 27.97
C THR A 187 -9.49 -8.81 29.44
N ASP A 188 -8.80 -7.74 29.87
CA ASP A 188 -8.76 -7.31 31.29
C ASP A 188 -9.83 -6.25 31.64
N GLU A 189 -10.71 -5.85 30.71
CA GLU A 189 -11.82 -4.91 30.93
C GLU A 189 -13.22 -5.56 30.93
N LEU A 190 -13.34 -6.85 31.26
CA LEU A 190 -14.63 -7.53 31.47
C LEU A 190 -14.79 -8.04 32.91
#